data_200ac401062e5fa8d822b77f03d8c110
#
_entry.id   200ac401062e5fa8d822b77f03d8c110
#
_cell.length_a   1.000
_cell.length_b   1.000
_cell.length_c   1.000
_cell.angle_alpha   90.00
_cell.angle_beta   90.00
_cell.angle_gamma   90.00
#
_symmetry.space_group_name_H-M   'P 1'
#
loop_
_entity.id
_entity.type
_entity.pdbx_description
1 polymer ?
#
loop_
_entity_poly.entity_id
_entity_poly.type
_entity_poly.pdbx_seq_one_letter_code
_entity_poly.pdbx_strand_id
1 'polypeptide(L)'
;LARALLESLQRLLEEGPYEARVVGGAVRDRLIGRDPNDLDVVVVGPALRLARALADRVGGFFYILDARREFGRVVWRSPEGRRFYVDLTRRDGLSWEEDLRRRDFTINAMMIDLDAFLGAGPLVPFDPLGGLEDLRAGRLRPCAPDAFHQDPVRILRAVRFEAEFGLRMTAEAEQALQEALPGLIRVAPERVREELIKILLIPPLVRSLRRMEELGILPEVLPEVANLRGVGQSPPHVWDVYEHTLRTVAAMERLLGDFEESPELQDLPPRWAEIEEGMAPWRERLRARWEEEVAADHPRRALLLLTALLHDIGKPATRTVEPDGRVRFIGHEQVGAEWAVHRLEALRFSNDEMEEIEILVRHHMRPHGLARGRITPRAIYRFFRDVGALGVDLALLALADTLATWGPALTDAVWAPQLRAAQTMWQAFFETPERLIRPAPLIRGG
;
A
#
# COMPACT_ATOMS: atom_id res chain seq x y z
N LEU A 1 14.13 18.09 -6.14
CA LEU A 1 13.29 18.53 -7.27
C LEU A 1 14.18 18.85 -8.48
N ALA A 2 13.70 18.52 -9.66
CA ALA A 2 14.38 18.83 -10.92
C ALA A 2 14.38 20.35 -11.15
N ARG A 3 15.42 21.00 -10.73
CA ARG A 3 15.59 22.46 -10.83
C ARG A 3 15.35 22.98 -12.26
N ALA A 4 15.85 22.25 -13.26
CA ALA A 4 15.67 22.60 -14.68
C ALA A 4 14.19 22.63 -15.13
N LEU A 5 13.36 21.70 -14.61
CA LEU A 5 11.92 21.65 -14.88
C LEU A 5 11.21 22.88 -14.31
N LEU A 6 11.54 23.24 -13.08
CA LEU A 6 10.93 24.37 -12.38
C LEU A 6 11.38 25.73 -12.95
N GLU A 7 12.65 25.88 -13.31
CA GLU A 7 13.15 27.06 -14.00
C GLU A 7 12.50 27.23 -15.38
N SER A 8 12.20 26.14 -16.07
CA SER A 8 11.47 26.17 -17.34
C SER A 8 10.01 26.63 -17.14
N LEU A 9 9.36 26.17 -16.07
CA LEU A 9 8.02 26.63 -15.71
C LEU A 9 8.02 28.11 -15.35
N GLN A 10 9.01 28.57 -14.55
CA GLN A 10 9.15 29.98 -14.16
C GLN A 10 9.27 30.90 -15.39
N ARG A 11 10.13 30.55 -16.34
CA ARG A 11 10.27 31.31 -17.59
C ARG A 11 8.96 31.40 -18.39
N LEU A 12 8.21 30.29 -18.46
CA LEU A 12 6.92 30.30 -19.14
C LEU A 12 5.87 31.19 -18.46
N LEU A 13 5.93 31.29 -17.12
CA LEU A 13 5.06 32.20 -16.36
C LEU A 13 5.43 33.66 -16.65
N GLU A 14 6.73 33.99 -16.74
CA GLU A 14 7.22 35.33 -17.07
C GLU A 14 6.90 35.74 -18.52
N GLU A 15 6.89 34.79 -19.47
CA GLU A 15 6.63 35.00 -20.90
C GLU A 15 5.13 35.16 -21.21
N GLY A 16 4.22 34.79 -20.31
CA GLY A 16 2.79 34.75 -20.57
C GLY A 16 1.93 35.43 -19.50
N PRO A 17 0.64 35.58 -19.77
CA PRO A 17 -0.31 36.21 -18.85
C PRO A 17 -0.78 35.24 -17.78
N TYR A 18 0.14 34.59 -17.08
CA TYR A 18 -0.18 33.60 -16.07
C TYR A 18 0.14 34.12 -14.67
N GLU A 19 -0.75 33.88 -13.72
CA GLU A 19 -0.45 33.89 -12.30
C GLU A 19 -0.55 32.45 -11.80
N ALA A 20 0.48 31.94 -11.12
CA ALA A 20 0.53 30.57 -10.69
C ALA A 20 1.14 30.43 -9.30
N ARG A 21 0.61 29.48 -8.53
CA ARG A 21 1.14 29.14 -7.20
C ARG A 21 1.30 27.63 -7.06
N VAL A 22 2.39 27.27 -6.41
CA VAL A 22 2.60 25.90 -5.93
C VAL A 22 1.68 25.66 -4.74
N VAL A 23 1.02 24.52 -4.70
CA VAL A 23 0.02 24.20 -3.68
C VAL A 23 0.14 22.76 -3.20
N GLY A 24 -0.59 22.41 -2.17
CA GLY A 24 -0.82 21.03 -1.79
C GLY A 24 0.36 20.36 -1.11
N GLY A 25 0.53 19.07 -1.42
CA GLY A 25 1.56 18.23 -0.81
C GLY A 25 2.97 18.74 -0.97
N ALA A 26 3.29 19.34 -2.12
CA ALA A 26 4.63 19.89 -2.38
C ALA A 26 5.01 21.01 -1.40
N VAL A 27 4.07 21.89 -1.05
CA VAL A 27 4.30 22.96 -0.07
C VAL A 27 4.50 22.37 1.32
N ARG A 28 3.61 21.46 1.75
CA ARG A 28 3.74 20.74 3.02
C ARG A 28 5.08 20.03 3.14
N ASP A 29 5.44 19.24 2.14
CA ASP A 29 6.66 18.42 2.17
C ASP A 29 7.91 19.30 2.26
N ARG A 30 7.94 20.40 1.53
CA ARG A 30 9.03 21.37 1.62
C ARG A 30 9.13 22.03 3.00
N LEU A 31 7.98 22.32 3.63
CA LEU A 31 7.93 22.91 4.99
C LEU A 31 8.45 21.95 6.07
N ILE A 32 8.32 20.64 5.87
CA ILE A 32 8.85 19.59 6.78
C ILE A 32 10.23 19.07 6.36
N GLY A 33 10.87 19.70 5.36
CA GLY A 33 12.22 19.33 4.90
C GLY A 33 12.27 18.10 4.00
N ARG A 34 11.14 17.66 3.42
CA ARG A 34 11.09 16.59 2.42
C ARG A 34 11.19 17.19 1.01
N ASP A 35 11.83 16.47 0.09
CA ASP A 35 11.84 16.82 -1.33
C ASP A 35 10.64 16.19 -2.04
N PRO A 36 9.67 16.99 -2.54
CA PRO A 36 8.53 16.45 -3.27
C PRO A 36 8.94 15.94 -4.65
N ASN A 37 8.33 14.84 -5.07
CA ASN A 37 8.46 14.31 -6.44
C ASN A 37 7.39 14.86 -7.37
N ASP A 38 6.22 15.22 -6.80
CA ASP A 38 5.07 15.73 -7.49
C ASP A 38 4.87 17.19 -7.13
N LEU A 39 4.57 18.00 -8.12
CA LEU A 39 4.32 19.42 -7.95
C LEU A 39 2.92 19.76 -8.45
N ASP A 40 2.06 20.18 -7.54
CA ASP A 40 0.76 20.74 -7.88
C ASP A 40 0.85 22.25 -8.07
N VAL A 41 0.44 22.74 -9.23
CA VAL A 41 0.43 24.17 -9.57
C VAL A 41 -0.97 24.61 -9.95
N VAL A 42 -1.50 25.58 -9.23
CA VAL A 42 -2.75 26.24 -9.58
C VAL A 42 -2.46 27.49 -10.40
N VAL A 43 -3.18 27.63 -11.53
CA VAL A 43 -2.95 28.65 -12.54
C VAL A 43 -4.18 29.51 -12.73
N VAL A 44 -4.00 30.82 -12.72
CA VAL A 44 -4.97 31.79 -13.26
C VAL A 44 -4.65 31.98 -14.74
N GLY A 45 -5.52 31.46 -15.61
CA GLY A 45 -5.28 31.44 -17.05
C GLY A 45 -5.47 30.03 -17.65
N PRO A 46 -5.10 29.82 -18.93
CA PRO A 46 -5.27 28.53 -19.61
C PRO A 46 -4.24 27.50 -19.18
N ALA A 47 -4.54 26.76 -18.11
CA ALA A 47 -3.62 25.80 -17.47
C ALA A 47 -3.17 24.68 -18.41
N LEU A 48 -4.06 24.13 -19.26
CA LEU A 48 -3.67 23.09 -20.23
C LEU A 48 -2.70 23.61 -21.29
N ARG A 49 -2.81 24.90 -21.66
CA ARG A 49 -1.87 25.51 -22.60
C ARG A 49 -0.47 25.65 -21.98
N LEU A 50 -0.42 26.07 -20.72
CA LEU A 50 0.82 26.17 -19.96
C LEU A 50 1.47 24.80 -19.78
N ALA A 51 0.68 23.78 -19.41
CA ALA A 51 1.15 22.40 -19.25
C ALA A 51 1.78 21.85 -20.54
N ARG A 52 1.12 22.07 -21.69
CA ARG A 52 1.67 21.65 -22.99
C ARG A 52 2.96 22.39 -23.31
N ALA A 53 3.00 23.70 -23.13
CA ALA A 53 4.19 24.49 -23.38
C ALA A 53 5.37 24.05 -22.48
N LEU A 54 5.08 23.68 -21.23
CA LEU A 54 6.12 23.13 -20.32
C LEU A 54 6.64 21.80 -20.84
N ALA A 55 5.75 20.86 -21.20
CA ALA A 55 6.16 19.56 -21.73
C ALA A 55 7.03 19.71 -23.00
N ASP A 56 6.62 20.56 -23.93
CA ASP A 56 7.37 20.83 -25.17
C ASP A 56 8.75 21.43 -24.88
N ARG A 57 8.85 22.33 -23.87
CA ARG A 57 10.13 23.00 -23.50
C ARG A 57 11.13 22.05 -22.86
N VAL A 58 10.64 21.10 -22.05
CA VAL A 58 11.53 20.17 -21.31
C VAL A 58 11.69 18.81 -22.00
N GLY A 59 11.03 18.59 -23.14
CA GLY A 59 11.01 17.29 -23.82
C GLY A 59 10.28 16.21 -23.01
N GLY A 60 9.26 16.61 -22.26
CA GLY A 60 8.43 15.73 -21.45
C GLY A 60 7.15 15.26 -22.17
N PHE A 61 6.34 14.49 -21.47
CA PHE A 61 5.03 14.05 -21.94
C PHE A 61 3.92 14.85 -21.28
N PHE A 62 2.87 15.14 -22.04
CA PHE A 62 1.69 15.88 -21.56
C PHE A 62 0.44 15.01 -21.65
N TYR A 63 -0.34 14.99 -20.56
CA TYR A 63 -1.62 14.28 -20.45
C TYR A 63 -2.70 15.24 -19.95
N ILE A 64 -3.91 15.14 -20.52
CA ILE A 64 -5.09 15.82 -19.99
C ILE A 64 -5.76 14.85 -19.02
N LEU A 65 -5.83 15.23 -17.75
CA LEU A 65 -6.50 14.44 -16.72
C LEU A 65 -7.99 14.81 -16.60
N ASP A 66 -8.31 16.11 -16.69
CA ASP A 66 -9.69 16.61 -16.74
C ASP A 66 -9.76 17.87 -17.60
N ALA A 67 -10.40 17.73 -18.76
CA ALA A 67 -10.53 18.84 -19.71
C ALA A 67 -11.46 19.96 -19.21
N ARG A 68 -12.46 19.63 -18.37
CA ARG A 68 -13.43 20.63 -17.85
C ARG A 68 -12.80 21.51 -16.78
N ARG A 69 -11.97 20.93 -15.95
CA ARG A 69 -11.20 21.63 -14.90
C ARG A 69 -9.89 22.22 -15.42
N GLU A 70 -9.59 22.03 -16.70
CA GLU A 70 -8.29 22.34 -17.26
C GLU A 70 -7.15 21.77 -16.41
N PHE A 71 -7.23 20.48 -16.12
CA PHE A 71 -6.24 19.74 -15.34
C PHE A 71 -5.35 18.94 -16.27
N GLY A 72 -4.07 19.28 -16.34
CA GLY A 72 -3.07 18.62 -17.15
C GLY A 72 -1.86 18.19 -16.34
N ARG A 73 -1.30 17.03 -16.67
CA ARG A 73 -0.09 16.46 -16.09
C ARG A 73 1.06 16.53 -17.08
N VAL A 74 2.19 17.03 -16.64
CA VAL A 74 3.46 16.93 -17.33
C VAL A 74 4.32 15.88 -16.64
N VAL A 75 4.81 14.92 -17.40
CA VAL A 75 5.74 13.89 -16.93
C VAL A 75 7.09 14.17 -17.57
N TRP A 76 8.09 14.38 -16.74
CA TRP A 76 9.44 14.59 -17.17
C TRP A 76 10.39 13.60 -16.52
N ARG A 77 11.37 13.12 -17.27
CA ARG A 77 12.40 12.20 -16.77
C ARG A 77 13.74 12.91 -16.73
N SER A 78 14.37 12.90 -15.57
CA SER A 78 15.72 13.46 -15.44
C SER A 78 16.75 12.62 -16.22
N PRO A 79 17.94 13.17 -16.50
CA PRO A 79 19.04 12.40 -17.12
C PRO A 79 19.42 11.13 -16.36
N GLU A 80 19.24 11.13 -15.05
CA GLU A 80 19.48 9.99 -14.15
C GLU A 80 18.33 8.97 -14.15
N GLY A 81 17.28 9.20 -14.96
CA GLY A 81 16.14 8.30 -15.11
C GLY A 81 14.99 8.52 -14.12
N ARG A 82 15.10 9.46 -13.17
CA ARG A 82 14.04 9.74 -12.18
C ARG A 82 12.88 10.46 -12.85
N ARG A 83 11.64 10.00 -12.56
CA ARG A 83 10.40 10.63 -13.04
C ARG A 83 9.96 11.74 -12.10
N PHE A 84 9.48 12.83 -12.67
CA PHE A 84 8.87 13.96 -11.98
C PHE A 84 7.54 14.30 -12.62
N TYR A 85 6.59 14.67 -11.79
CA TYR A 85 5.25 15.01 -12.23
C TYR A 85 4.96 16.47 -11.88
N VAL A 86 4.41 17.22 -12.83
CA VAL A 86 3.88 18.56 -12.60
C VAL A 86 2.43 18.58 -13.03
N ASP A 87 1.56 18.76 -12.07
CA ASP A 87 0.13 18.85 -12.25
C ASP A 87 -0.28 20.32 -12.29
N LEU A 88 -0.80 20.76 -13.43
CA LEU A 88 -1.26 22.12 -13.61
C LEU A 88 -2.78 22.12 -13.71
N THR A 89 -3.42 22.89 -12.81
CA THR A 89 -4.88 22.99 -12.73
C THR A 89 -5.29 24.45 -12.77
N ARG A 90 -6.37 24.76 -13.51
CA ARG A 90 -6.97 26.10 -13.43
C ARG A 90 -7.54 26.34 -12.05
N ARG A 91 -7.33 27.54 -11.48
CA ARG A 91 -7.91 27.95 -10.20
C ARG A 91 -9.43 27.76 -10.17
N ASP A 92 -9.90 27.10 -9.14
CA ASP A 92 -11.33 26.90 -8.87
C ASP A 92 -11.83 27.98 -7.89
N GLY A 93 -12.91 28.66 -8.27
CA GLY A 93 -13.44 29.78 -7.49
C GLY A 93 -12.90 31.15 -7.91
N LEU A 94 -13.35 32.19 -7.21
CA LEU A 94 -13.05 33.60 -7.52
C LEU A 94 -11.76 34.08 -6.85
N SER A 95 -11.34 33.44 -5.77
CA SER A 95 -10.16 33.80 -4.98
C SER A 95 -9.26 32.59 -4.69
N TRP A 96 -8.02 32.84 -4.29
CA TRP A 96 -7.11 31.82 -3.82
C TRP A 96 -7.59 31.09 -2.55
N GLU A 97 -8.27 31.83 -1.66
CA GLU A 97 -8.82 31.25 -0.44
C GLU A 97 -9.97 30.28 -0.74
N GLU A 98 -10.83 30.61 -1.71
CA GLU A 98 -11.90 29.69 -2.13
C GLU A 98 -11.36 28.40 -2.74
N ASP A 99 -10.28 28.47 -3.54
CA ASP A 99 -9.61 27.28 -4.06
C ASP A 99 -9.10 26.39 -2.91
N LEU A 100 -8.45 26.99 -1.92
CA LEU A 100 -7.94 26.28 -0.76
C LEU A 100 -9.04 25.62 0.09
N ARG A 101 -10.18 26.29 0.27
CA ARG A 101 -11.34 25.76 1.03
C ARG A 101 -11.97 24.51 0.40
N ARG A 102 -11.78 24.28 -0.89
CA ARG A 102 -12.30 23.12 -1.62
C ARG A 102 -11.38 21.89 -1.53
N ARG A 103 -10.17 22.06 -0.99
CA ARG A 103 -9.21 20.98 -0.81
C ARG A 103 -9.62 20.04 0.32
N ASP A 104 -8.85 18.99 0.52
CA ASP A 104 -9.11 17.95 1.53
C ASP A 104 -8.83 18.44 2.96
N PHE A 105 -7.55 18.70 3.25
CA PHE A 105 -7.08 19.03 4.60
C PHE A 105 -6.26 20.31 4.62
N THR A 106 -6.32 21.04 5.74
CA THR A 106 -5.61 22.31 5.92
C THR A 106 -4.13 22.21 5.66
N ILE A 107 -3.50 21.10 6.03
CA ILE A 107 -2.07 20.82 5.78
C ILE A 107 -1.70 20.76 4.29
N ASN A 108 -2.68 20.51 3.42
CA ASN A 108 -2.55 20.51 1.96
C ASN A 108 -3.17 21.74 1.32
N ALA A 109 -3.70 22.66 2.13
CA ALA A 109 -4.36 23.89 1.68
C ALA A 109 -3.50 25.11 1.96
N MET A 110 -2.23 24.98 1.68
CA MET A 110 -1.24 26.05 1.69
C MET A 110 -0.71 26.25 0.28
N MET A 111 -0.35 27.46 -0.06
CA MET A 111 0.26 27.79 -1.35
C MET A 111 1.41 28.75 -1.20
N ILE A 112 2.30 28.72 -2.18
CA ILE A 112 3.47 29.57 -2.22
C ILE A 112 3.76 29.98 -3.67
N ASP A 113 4.28 31.17 -3.86
CA ASP A 113 4.70 31.62 -5.19
C ASP A 113 5.89 30.77 -5.66
N LEU A 114 5.97 30.47 -6.96
CA LEU A 114 6.98 29.57 -7.51
C LEU A 114 8.40 30.10 -7.25
N ASP A 115 8.62 31.41 -7.30
CA ASP A 115 9.93 32.02 -7.02
C ASP A 115 10.39 31.79 -5.58
N ALA A 116 9.46 31.92 -4.61
CA ALA A 116 9.74 31.62 -3.21
C ALA A 116 9.96 30.13 -2.99
N PHE A 117 9.25 29.27 -3.72
CA PHE A 117 9.44 27.81 -3.66
C PHE A 117 10.81 27.37 -4.18
N LEU A 118 11.33 28.03 -5.23
CA LEU A 118 12.67 27.79 -5.81
C LEU A 118 13.81 28.42 -5.02
N GLY A 119 13.50 29.48 -4.27
CA GLY A 119 14.49 30.24 -3.51
C GLY A 119 15.10 29.47 -2.35
N ALA A 120 16.24 29.98 -1.86
CA ALA A 120 16.91 29.46 -0.66
C ALA A 120 16.44 30.14 0.65
N GLY A 121 15.47 31.07 0.54
CA GLY A 121 14.94 31.82 1.66
C GLY A 121 13.91 31.04 2.51
N PRO A 122 13.47 31.63 3.63
CA PRO A 122 12.43 31.03 4.44
C PRO A 122 11.13 30.93 3.65
N LEU A 123 10.49 29.74 3.72
CA LEU A 123 9.20 29.50 3.07
C LEU A 123 8.08 30.08 3.94
N VAL A 124 7.42 31.08 3.44
CA VAL A 124 6.23 31.69 4.08
C VAL A 124 5.01 31.43 3.18
N PRO A 125 4.20 30.42 3.48
CA PRO A 125 3.04 30.09 2.66
C PRO A 125 1.90 31.09 2.87
N PHE A 126 1.11 31.31 1.83
CA PHE A 126 -0.21 31.85 1.97
C PHE A 126 -1.12 30.76 2.57
N ASP A 127 -1.53 30.93 3.81
CA ASP A 127 -2.18 29.90 4.65
C ASP A 127 -3.38 30.47 5.41
N PRO A 128 -4.48 30.80 4.72
CA PRO A 128 -5.66 31.39 5.36
C PRO A 128 -6.43 30.40 6.23
N LEU A 129 -6.15 29.07 6.13
CA LEU A 129 -6.85 28.03 6.87
C LEU A 129 -6.07 27.50 8.07
N GLY A 130 -4.85 27.98 8.30
CA GLY A 130 -4.01 27.60 9.45
C GLY A 130 -3.36 26.21 9.32
N GLY A 131 -3.09 25.76 8.08
CA GLY A 131 -2.48 24.44 7.81
C GLY A 131 -1.09 24.31 8.38
N LEU A 132 -0.29 25.38 8.40
CA LEU A 132 1.06 25.36 8.99
C LEU A 132 1.01 25.16 10.51
N GLU A 133 0.04 25.79 11.20
CA GLU A 133 -0.17 25.58 12.62
C GLU A 133 -0.64 24.15 12.91
N ASP A 134 -1.58 23.64 12.12
CA ASP A 134 -2.07 22.27 12.25
C ASP A 134 -0.94 21.25 12.05
N LEU A 135 -0.09 21.47 11.04
CA LEU A 135 1.07 20.62 10.76
C LEU A 135 2.07 20.60 11.94
N ARG A 136 2.37 21.77 12.52
CA ARG A 136 3.26 21.90 13.70
C ARG A 136 2.66 21.29 14.95
N ALA A 137 1.34 21.39 15.11
CA ALA A 137 0.62 20.84 16.26
C ALA A 137 0.27 19.36 16.12
N GLY A 138 0.64 18.71 15.01
CA GLY A 138 0.31 17.32 14.73
C GLY A 138 -1.18 17.07 14.52
N ARG A 139 -1.95 18.07 14.06
CA ARG A 139 -3.39 18.00 13.86
C ARG A 139 -3.72 17.76 12.39
N LEU A 140 -4.73 16.93 12.14
CA LEU A 140 -5.34 16.74 10.82
C LEU A 140 -6.77 17.27 10.84
N ARG A 141 -7.01 18.37 10.11
CA ARG A 141 -8.29 19.06 10.07
C ARG A 141 -8.75 19.24 8.62
N PRO A 142 -10.01 18.92 8.27
CA PRO A 142 -10.54 19.18 6.93
C PRO A 142 -10.65 20.69 6.65
N CYS A 143 -10.56 21.06 5.38
CA CYS A 143 -10.67 22.47 4.95
C CYS A 143 -12.08 23.05 5.11
N ALA A 144 -13.10 22.21 5.12
CA ALA A 144 -14.50 22.56 5.30
C ALA A 144 -15.20 21.50 6.16
N PRO A 145 -16.24 21.84 6.93
CA PRO A 145 -16.95 20.89 7.78
C PRO A 145 -17.57 19.72 7.00
N ASP A 146 -18.00 19.95 5.76
CA ASP A 146 -18.62 18.97 4.87
C ASP A 146 -17.64 18.30 3.89
N ALA A 147 -16.33 18.48 4.10
CA ALA A 147 -15.29 18.00 3.19
C ALA A 147 -15.38 16.48 2.90
N PHE A 148 -15.71 15.66 3.90
CA PHE A 148 -15.89 14.21 3.73
C PHE A 148 -17.17 13.86 2.95
N HIS A 149 -18.24 14.64 3.09
CA HIS A 149 -19.45 14.47 2.30
C HIS A 149 -19.27 14.88 0.83
N GLN A 150 -18.48 15.95 0.59
CA GLN A 150 -18.18 16.41 -0.76
C GLN A 150 -17.39 15.37 -1.56
N ASP A 151 -16.44 14.71 -0.90
CA ASP A 151 -15.60 13.66 -1.51
C ASP A 151 -15.23 12.60 -0.47
N PRO A 152 -16.02 11.52 -0.35
CA PRO A 152 -15.82 10.53 0.70
C PRO A 152 -14.49 9.75 0.62
N VAL A 153 -13.75 9.78 -0.50
CA VAL A 153 -12.40 9.19 -0.55
C VAL A 153 -11.45 9.87 0.46
N ARG A 154 -11.74 11.10 0.86
CA ARG A 154 -11.00 11.84 1.89
C ARG A 154 -10.98 11.12 3.24
N ILE A 155 -11.92 10.21 3.48
CA ILE A 155 -11.96 9.31 4.65
C ILE A 155 -10.70 8.42 4.68
N LEU A 156 -10.37 7.77 3.58
CA LEU A 156 -9.15 6.96 3.48
C LEU A 156 -7.88 7.83 3.49
N ARG A 157 -7.92 8.97 2.83
CA ARG A 157 -6.83 9.94 2.85
C ARG A 157 -6.52 10.44 4.27
N ALA A 158 -7.54 10.59 5.13
CA ALA A 158 -7.35 10.98 6.53
C ALA A 158 -6.51 9.93 7.28
N VAL A 159 -6.85 8.64 7.17
CA VAL A 159 -6.07 7.55 7.75
C VAL A 159 -4.64 7.55 7.22
N ARG A 160 -4.50 7.71 5.90
CA ARG A 160 -3.20 7.77 5.27
C ARG A 160 -2.34 8.91 5.81
N PHE A 161 -2.88 10.12 5.91
CA PHE A 161 -2.12 11.27 6.42
C PHE A 161 -1.84 11.20 7.92
N GLU A 162 -2.74 10.62 8.73
CA GLU A 162 -2.43 10.31 10.12
C GLU A 162 -1.19 9.40 10.22
N ALA A 163 -1.14 8.35 9.40
CA ALA A 163 -0.04 7.39 9.40
C ALA A 163 1.27 7.99 8.84
N GLU A 164 1.19 8.66 7.69
CA GLU A 164 2.35 9.15 6.93
C GLU A 164 3.08 10.31 7.62
N PHE A 165 2.32 11.17 8.31
CA PHE A 165 2.86 12.39 8.94
C PHE A 165 2.80 12.38 10.47
N GLY A 166 2.32 11.30 11.08
CA GLY A 166 2.19 11.22 12.54
C GLY A 166 1.13 12.18 13.11
N LEU A 167 0.16 12.55 12.28
CA LEU A 167 -0.91 13.47 12.67
C LEU A 167 -2.06 12.75 13.37
N ARG A 168 -2.95 13.55 14.00
CA ARG A 168 -4.22 13.07 14.57
C ARG A 168 -5.37 13.97 14.14
N MET A 169 -6.47 13.37 13.74
CA MET A 169 -7.71 14.10 13.47
C MET A 169 -8.21 14.76 14.76
N THR A 170 -8.84 15.93 14.64
CA THR A 170 -9.58 16.51 15.74
C THR A 170 -10.88 15.72 15.97
N ALA A 171 -11.46 15.80 17.17
CA ALA A 171 -12.69 15.08 17.50
C ALA A 171 -13.84 15.46 16.53
N GLU A 172 -13.92 16.72 16.14
CA GLU A 172 -14.91 17.21 15.17
C GLU A 172 -14.68 16.60 13.79
N ALA A 173 -13.40 16.41 13.38
CA ALA A 173 -13.05 15.77 12.12
C ALA A 173 -13.41 14.28 12.13
N GLU A 174 -13.17 13.58 13.24
CA GLU A 174 -13.55 12.18 13.41
C GLU A 174 -15.07 12.00 13.34
N GLN A 175 -15.83 12.85 14.03
CA GLN A 175 -17.28 12.82 13.98
C GLN A 175 -17.80 13.07 12.53
N ALA A 176 -17.31 14.11 11.86
CA ALA A 176 -17.69 14.41 10.48
C ALA A 176 -17.33 13.27 9.51
N LEU A 177 -16.20 12.59 9.75
CA LEU A 177 -15.81 11.40 9.01
C LEU A 177 -16.82 10.26 9.21
N GLN A 178 -17.17 9.94 10.46
CA GLN A 178 -18.12 8.88 10.77
C GLN A 178 -19.51 9.14 10.17
N GLU A 179 -19.98 10.39 10.18
CA GLU A 179 -21.23 10.78 9.52
C GLU A 179 -21.19 10.60 8.00
N ALA A 180 -20.01 10.73 7.38
CA ALA A 180 -19.80 10.61 5.95
C ALA A 180 -19.50 9.17 5.47
N LEU A 181 -19.21 8.22 6.37
CA LEU A 181 -18.86 6.82 6.03
C LEU A 181 -19.79 6.16 5.00
N PRO A 182 -21.14 6.28 5.10
CA PRO A 182 -22.04 5.68 4.11
C PRO A 182 -21.82 6.22 2.69
N GLY A 183 -21.11 7.33 2.57
CA GLY A 183 -20.74 7.92 1.27
C GLY A 183 -19.66 7.13 0.52
N LEU A 184 -18.87 6.31 1.17
CA LEU A 184 -17.80 5.52 0.54
C LEU A 184 -18.30 4.62 -0.60
N ILE A 185 -19.50 4.06 -0.48
CA ILE A 185 -20.11 3.24 -1.54
C ILE A 185 -20.30 3.99 -2.88
N ARG A 186 -20.33 5.31 -2.86
CA ARG A 186 -20.48 6.15 -4.07
C ARG A 186 -19.15 6.56 -4.69
N VAL A 187 -18.04 6.31 -4.00
CA VAL A 187 -16.70 6.60 -4.52
C VAL A 187 -16.35 5.59 -5.61
N ALA A 188 -15.74 6.06 -6.70
CA ALA A 188 -15.22 5.17 -7.74
C ALA A 188 -14.26 4.15 -7.10
N PRO A 189 -14.47 2.85 -7.32
CA PRO A 189 -13.68 1.79 -6.67
C PRO A 189 -12.17 1.92 -6.89
N GLU A 190 -11.77 2.43 -8.05
CA GLU A 190 -10.38 2.69 -8.39
C GLU A 190 -9.73 3.69 -7.42
N ARG A 191 -10.48 4.72 -7.00
CA ARG A 191 -9.97 5.71 -6.04
C ARG A 191 -9.83 5.12 -4.64
N VAL A 192 -10.74 4.22 -4.25
CA VAL A 192 -10.65 3.47 -2.99
C VAL A 192 -9.42 2.56 -3.01
N ARG A 193 -9.24 1.82 -4.12
CA ARG A 193 -8.06 0.96 -4.34
C ARG A 193 -6.75 1.74 -4.20
N GLU A 194 -6.63 2.87 -4.91
CA GLU A 194 -5.41 3.70 -4.90
C GLU A 194 -5.05 4.21 -3.50
N GLU A 195 -6.03 4.65 -2.72
CA GLU A 195 -5.75 5.07 -1.33
C GLU A 195 -5.44 3.86 -0.43
N LEU A 196 -6.11 2.71 -0.65
CA LEU A 196 -5.80 1.47 0.08
C LEU A 196 -4.36 1.01 -0.19
N ILE A 197 -3.92 0.97 -1.45
CA ILE A 197 -2.53 0.61 -1.81
C ILE A 197 -1.53 1.55 -1.13
N LYS A 198 -1.80 2.85 -1.12
CA LYS A 198 -0.93 3.81 -0.42
C LYS A 198 -0.88 3.57 1.08
N ILE A 199 -2.02 3.22 1.71
CA ILE A 199 -2.06 2.88 3.14
C ILE A 199 -1.24 1.62 3.42
N LEU A 200 -1.37 0.59 2.58
CA LEU A 200 -0.61 -0.66 2.71
C LEU A 200 0.91 -0.45 2.70
N LEU A 201 1.38 0.60 2.04
CA LEU A 201 2.80 0.92 1.90
C LEU A 201 3.36 1.86 2.99
N ILE A 202 2.56 2.22 4.00
CA ILE A 202 3.01 3.09 5.11
C ILE A 202 3.20 2.26 6.38
N PRO A 203 4.44 2.01 6.81
CA PRO A 203 4.71 1.28 8.04
C PRO A 203 4.47 2.16 9.30
N PRO A 204 4.07 1.56 10.45
CA PRO A 204 3.60 0.19 10.57
C PRO A 204 2.13 0.06 10.12
N LEU A 205 1.88 -0.82 9.16
CA LEU A 205 0.55 -1.01 8.54
C LEU A 205 -0.54 -1.36 9.56
N VAL A 206 -0.21 -2.19 10.56
CA VAL A 206 -1.19 -2.60 11.59
C VAL A 206 -1.78 -1.41 12.32
N ARG A 207 -1.01 -0.33 12.53
CA ARG A 207 -1.52 0.92 13.12
C ARG A 207 -2.64 1.53 12.26
N SER A 208 -2.46 1.54 10.94
CA SER A 208 -3.48 2.05 10.01
C SER A 208 -4.72 1.15 9.98
N LEU A 209 -4.56 -0.17 10.01
CA LEU A 209 -5.67 -1.13 10.04
C LEU A 209 -6.49 -1.00 11.33
N ARG A 210 -5.84 -0.87 12.49
CA ARG A 210 -6.55 -0.62 13.76
C ARG A 210 -7.27 0.71 13.75
N ARG A 211 -6.65 1.74 13.16
CA ARG A 211 -7.28 3.05 13.02
C ARG A 211 -8.50 3.01 12.11
N MET A 212 -8.43 2.28 11.00
CA MET A 212 -9.58 2.04 10.12
C MET A 212 -10.71 1.29 10.85
N GLU A 213 -10.37 0.36 11.73
CA GLU A 213 -11.33 -0.35 12.57
C GLU A 213 -12.00 0.59 13.58
N GLU A 214 -11.22 1.35 14.36
CA GLU A 214 -11.72 2.32 15.35
C GLU A 214 -12.70 3.31 14.74
N LEU A 215 -12.44 3.77 13.51
CA LEU A 215 -13.26 4.72 12.78
C LEU A 215 -14.44 4.08 12.03
N GLY A 216 -14.57 2.75 12.02
CA GLY A 216 -15.61 2.04 11.29
C GLY A 216 -15.38 1.96 9.78
N ILE A 217 -14.18 2.26 9.29
CA ILE A 217 -13.81 2.24 7.87
C ILE A 217 -13.57 0.82 7.37
N LEU A 218 -12.96 -0.03 8.21
CA LEU A 218 -12.55 -1.38 7.80
C LEU A 218 -13.72 -2.23 7.29
N PRO A 219 -14.91 -2.26 7.93
CA PRO A 219 -16.07 -2.98 7.42
C PRO A 219 -16.59 -2.48 6.06
N GLU A 220 -16.41 -1.20 5.76
CA GLU A 220 -16.86 -0.61 4.50
C GLU A 220 -15.92 -0.94 3.32
N VAL A 221 -14.62 -1.08 3.60
CA VAL A 221 -13.60 -1.29 2.56
C VAL A 221 -13.23 -2.76 2.43
N LEU A 222 -13.01 -3.45 3.55
CA LEU A 222 -12.58 -4.85 3.64
C LEU A 222 -13.44 -5.61 4.67
N PRO A 223 -14.77 -5.78 4.42
CA PRO A 223 -15.67 -6.45 5.35
C PRO A 223 -15.26 -7.88 5.69
N GLU A 224 -14.60 -8.59 4.76
CA GLU A 224 -14.11 -9.95 4.99
C GLU A 224 -13.06 -9.97 6.11
N VAL A 225 -12.20 -8.95 6.18
CA VAL A 225 -11.19 -8.81 7.24
C VAL A 225 -11.86 -8.42 8.56
N ALA A 226 -12.80 -7.48 8.53
CA ALA A 226 -13.56 -7.09 9.74
C ALA A 226 -14.31 -8.28 10.37
N ASN A 227 -14.81 -9.22 9.56
CA ASN A 227 -15.50 -10.43 9.99
C ASN A 227 -14.60 -11.49 10.66
N LEU A 228 -13.28 -11.32 10.65
CA LEU A 228 -12.35 -12.22 11.35
C LEU A 228 -12.36 -12.01 12.87
N ARG A 229 -12.87 -10.88 13.32
CA ARG A 229 -12.86 -10.50 14.74
C ARG A 229 -13.67 -11.46 15.59
N GLY A 230 -13.07 -11.91 16.70
CA GLY A 230 -13.71 -12.84 17.63
C GLY A 230 -13.87 -14.27 17.12
N VAL A 231 -13.32 -14.60 15.94
CA VAL A 231 -13.31 -15.95 15.43
C VAL A 231 -12.23 -16.75 16.15
N GLY A 232 -12.64 -17.48 17.19
CA GLY A 232 -11.73 -18.29 18.01
C GLY A 232 -11.13 -19.46 17.23
N GLN A 233 -9.87 -19.77 17.54
CA GLN A 233 -9.09 -20.86 16.97
C GLN A 233 -8.63 -21.84 18.06
N SER A 234 -8.28 -23.06 17.67
CA SER A 234 -7.68 -24.05 18.57
C SER A 234 -6.15 -23.98 18.53
N PRO A 235 -5.46 -24.41 19.59
CA PRO A 235 -4.01 -24.54 19.57
C PRO A 235 -3.52 -25.28 18.31
N PRO A 236 -2.40 -24.85 17.72
CA PRO A 236 -1.36 -23.99 18.29
C PRO A 236 -1.60 -22.48 18.19
N HIS A 237 -2.72 -22.03 17.59
CA HIS A 237 -3.02 -20.62 17.51
C HIS A 237 -3.23 -20.02 18.91
N VAL A 238 -2.55 -18.89 19.19
CA VAL A 238 -2.61 -18.20 20.49
C VAL A 238 -3.57 -17.01 20.50
N TRP A 239 -3.99 -16.55 19.32
CA TRP A 239 -4.93 -15.44 19.12
C TRP A 239 -6.18 -15.87 18.36
N ASP A 240 -7.21 -15.04 18.32
CA ASP A 240 -8.30 -15.19 17.36
C ASP A 240 -7.82 -14.94 15.93
N VAL A 241 -8.68 -15.18 14.92
CA VAL A 241 -8.25 -15.07 13.51
C VAL A 241 -7.85 -13.64 13.16
N TYR A 242 -8.53 -12.63 13.70
CA TYR A 242 -8.22 -11.22 13.41
C TYR A 242 -6.86 -10.82 13.96
N GLU A 243 -6.61 -11.07 15.23
CA GLU A 243 -5.36 -10.73 15.89
C GLU A 243 -4.18 -11.54 15.32
N HIS A 244 -4.41 -12.79 14.92
CA HIS A 244 -3.44 -13.60 14.17
C HIS A 244 -3.11 -12.95 12.83
N THR A 245 -4.11 -12.51 12.07
CA THR A 245 -3.94 -11.85 10.77
C THR A 245 -3.12 -10.58 10.90
N LEU A 246 -3.41 -9.73 11.88
CA LEU A 246 -2.63 -8.50 12.12
C LEU A 246 -1.16 -8.80 12.44
N ARG A 247 -0.86 -9.85 13.20
CA ARG A 247 0.51 -10.27 13.49
C ARG A 247 1.21 -10.86 12.28
N THR A 248 0.48 -11.59 11.45
CA THR A 248 1.01 -12.07 10.15
C THR A 248 1.37 -10.88 9.24
N VAL A 249 0.53 -9.85 9.20
CA VAL A 249 0.81 -8.60 8.47
C VAL A 249 2.05 -7.90 9.02
N ALA A 250 2.16 -7.73 10.34
CA ALA A 250 3.34 -7.11 10.96
C ALA A 250 4.63 -7.88 10.68
N ALA A 251 4.56 -9.22 10.76
CA ALA A 251 5.70 -10.09 10.43
C ALA A 251 6.08 -9.96 8.95
N MET A 252 5.10 -9.95 8.06
CA MET A 252 5.31 -9.80 6.62
C MET A 252 5.95 -8.45 6.27
N GLU A 253 5.46 -7.36 6.87
CA GLU A 253 6.01 -6.02 6.71
C GLU A 253 7.49 -5.97 7.12
N ARG A 254 7.83 -6.55 8.28
CA ARG A 254 9.21 -6.66 8.71
C ARG A 254 10.09 -7.49 7.75
N LEU A 255 9.57 -8.59 7.24
CA LEU A 255 10.31 -9.46 6.31
C LEU A 255 10.55 -8.80 4.95
N LEU A 256 9.64 -7.93 4.51
CA LEU A 256 9.80 -7.12 3.31
C LEU A 256 10.81 -5.97 3.48
N GLY A 257 11.25 -5.70 4.70
CA GLY A 257 12.26 -4.68 5.02
C GLY A 257 11.67 -3.30 5.35
N ASP A 258 10.36 -3.19 5.42
CA ASP A 258 9.63 -1.98 5.79
C ASP A 258 9.19 -2.12 7.26
N PHE A 259 10.12 -2.04 8.19
CA PHE A 259 9.73 -2.24 9.58
C PHE A 259 10.02 -1.02 10.46
N GLU A 260 9.01 -0.61 11.17
CA GLU A 260 9.13 0.07 12.45
C GLU A 260 8.81 -0.93 13.56
N GLU A 261 9.33 -0.71 14.76
CA GLU A 261 8.90 -1.48 15.93
C GLU A 261 7.40 -1.27 16.14
N SER A 262 6.65 -2.36 16.23
CA SER A 262 5.23 -2.33 16.58
C SER A 262 4.94 -3.24 17.76
N PRO A 263 3.86 -2.99 18.53
CA PRO A 263 3.44 -3.87 19.62
C PRO A 263 3.24 -5.31 19.14
N GLU A 264 2.70 -5.50 17.95
CA GLU A 264 2.47 -6.82 17.37
C GLU A 264 3.76 -7.59 17.13
N LEU A 265 4.85 -6.91 16.75
CA LEU A 265 6.16 -7.54 16.57
C LEU A 265 6.79 -7.97 17.89
N GLN A 266 6.51 -7.25 18.99
CA GLN A 266 7.00 -7.61 20.32
C GLN A 266 6.36 -8.90 20.85
N ASP A 267 5.14 -9.21 20.42
CA ASP A 267 4.44 -10.45 20.74
C ASP A 267 4.97 -11.67 19.97
N LEU A 268 5.77 -11.47 18.91
CA LEU A 268 6.29 -12.52 18.07
C LEU A 268 7.64 -13.05 18.57
N PRO A 269 7.96 -14.32 18.32
CA PRO A 269 9.24 -14.88 18.71
C PRO A 269 10.38 -14.20 17.92
N PRO A 270 11.51 -13.88 18.57
CA PRO A 270 12.60 -13.10 17.98
C PRO A 270 13.48 -13.94 17.02
N ARG A 271 12.88 -14.47 15.95
CA ARG A 271 13.54 -15.30 14.92
C ARG A 271 14.12 -14.50 13.73
N TRP A 272 14.16 -13.19 13.89
CA TRP A 272 14.51 -12.28 12.78
C TRP A 272 15.91 -12.49 12.24
N ALA A 273 16.90 -12.68 13.13
CA ALA A 273 18.29 -12.92 12.72
C ALA A 273 18.43 -14.22 11.92
N GLU A 274 17.73 -15.29 12.32
CA GLU A 274 17.74 -16.57 11.60
C GLU A 274 17.11 -16.45 10.20
N ILE A 275 16.05 -15.65 10.07
CA ILE A 275 15.41 -15.41 8.77
C ILE A 275 16.34 -14.57 7.89
N GLU A 276 16.92 -13.50 8.42
CA GLU A 276 17.83 -12.63 7.70
C GLU A 276 19.07 -13.38 7.19
N GLU A 277 19.64 -14.24 8.03
CA GLU A 277 20.73 -15.13 7.62
C GLU A 277 20.26 -16.14 6.56
N GLY A 278 19.07 -16.71 6.77
CA GLY A 278 18.46 -17.66 5.84
C GLY A 278 18.15 -17.09 4.47
N MET A 279 17.83 -15.79 4.39
CA MET A 279 17.56 -15.06 3.16
C MET A 279 18.82 -14.46 2.50
N ALA A 280 19.92 -14.36 3.24
CA ALA A 280 21.12 -13.62 2.82
C ALA A 280 21.62 -13.94 1.40
N PRO A 281 21.65 -15.22 0.93
CA PRO A 281 22.14 -15.55 -0.40
C PRO A 281 21.28 -14.95 -1.54
N TRP A 282 20.01 -14.65 -1.27
CA TRP A 282 19.05 -14.19 -2.28
C TRP A 282 18.45 -12.83 -1.96
N ARG A 283 18.90 -12.14 -0.91
CA ARG A 283 18.29 -10.91 -0.37
C ARG A 283 18.06 -9.83 -1.44
N GLU A 284 19.05 -9.56 -2.27
CA GLU A 284 18.93 -8.54 -3.32
C GLU A 284 17.90 -8.93 -4.39
N ARG A 285 17.87 -10.22 -4.78
CA ARG A 285 16.90 -10.73 -5.74
C ARG A 285 15.47 -10.71 -5.20
N LEU A 286 15.31 -11.03 -3.91
CA LEU A 286 14.03 -10.96 -3.21
C LEU A 286 13.54 -9.52 -3.14
N ARG A 287 14.39 -8.58 -2.73
CA ARG A 287 14.05 -7.16 -2.69
C ARG A 287 13.68 -6.62 -4.06
N ALA A 288 14.49 -6.91 -5.09
CA ALA A 288 14.18 -6.50 -6.46
C ALA A 288 12.82 -7.03 -6.92
N ARG A 289 12.50 -8.30 -6.59
CA ARG A 289 11.21 -8.89 -6.90
C ARG A 289 10.04 -8.19 -6.20
N TRP A 290 10.18 -7.80 -4.94
CA TRP A 290 9.12 -7.14 -4.19
C TRP A 290 8.84 -5.70 -4.66
N GLU A 291 9.84 -5.05 -5.28
CA GLU A 291 9.70 -3.74 -5.90
C GLU A 291 9.22 -3.80 -7.36
N GLU A 292 9.08 -4.99 -7.96
CA GLU A 292 8.50 -5.14 -9.30
C GLU A 292 7.06 -4.62 -9.30
N GLU A 293 6.74 -3.77 -10.28
CA GLU A 293 5.37 -3.33 -10.53
C GLU A 293 4.59 -4.49 -11.17
N VAL A 294 3.50 -4.92 -10.54
CA VAL A 294 2.58 -5.93 -11.07
C VAL A 294 1.53 -5.25 -11.95
N ALA A 295 1.07 -4.07 -11.53
CA ALA A 295 0.28 -3.15 -12.32
C ALA A 295 0.87 -1.74 -12.19
N ALA A 296 0.34 -0.78 -12.94
CA ALA A 296 0.84 0.60 -12.91
C ALA A 296 0.87 1.17 -11.48
N ASP A 297 2.07 1.51 -11.02
CA ASP A 297 2.35 2.08 -9.70
C ASP A 297 2.01 1.18 -8.49
N HIS A 298 1.76 -0.12 -8.69
CA HIS A 298 1.49 -1.09 -7.63
C HIS A 298 2.64 -2.09 -7.49
N PRO A 299 3.57 -1.89 -6.54
CA PRO A 299 4.66 -2.81 -6.32
C PRO A 299 4.14 -4.12 -5.69
N ARG A 300 4.79 -5.23 -6.02
CA ARG A 300 4.44 -6.57 -5.50
C ARG A 300 4.38 -6.60 -3.97
N ARG A 301 5.20 -5.83 -3.26
CA ARG A 301 5.16 -5.77 -1.80
C ARG A 301 3.80 -5.31 -1.25
N ALA A 302 3.09 -4.41 -1.95
CA ALA A 302 1.73 -4.01 -1.55
C ALA A 302 0.76 -5.19 -1.66
N LEU A 303 0.86 -5.98 -2.75
CA LEU A 303 0.04 -7.17 -2.94
C LEU A 303 0.36 -8.28 -1.93
N LEU A 304 1.61 -8.40 -1.51
CA LEU A 304 2.02 -9.35 -0.47
C LEU A 304 1.47 -8.96 0.91
N LEU A 305 1.46 -7.68 1.26
CA LEU A 305 0.82 -7.19 2.49
C LEU A 305 -0.70 -7.38 2.44
N LEU A 306 -1.32 -7.10 1.29
CA LEU A 306 -2.74 -7.38 1.08
C LEU A 306 -3.03 -8.88 1.15
N THR A 307 -2.18 -9.72 0.59
CA THR A 307 -2.30 -11.18 0.71
C THR A 307 -2.22 -11.63 2.18
N ALA A 308 -1.26 -11.11 2.94
CA ALA A 308 -1.14 -11.40 4.38
C ALA A 308 -2.41 -10.98 5.15
N LEU A 309 -3.07 -9.91 4.72
CA LEU A 309 -4.34 -9.47 5.31
C LEU A 309 -5.52 -10.35 4.90
N LEU A 310 -5.48 -10.95 3.71
CA LEU A 310 -6.58 -11.73 3.14
C LEU A 310 -6.41 -13.26 3.27
N HIS A 311 -5.26 -13.78 3.71
CA HIS A 311 -4.96 -15.23 3.63
C HIS A 311 -5.97 -16.11 4.36
N ASP A 312 -6.52 -15.63 5.45
CA ASP A 312 -7.41 -16.37 6.36
C ASP A 312 -8.89 -15.95 6.30
N ILE A 313 -9.29 -15.09 5.35
CA ILE A 313 -10.65 -14.55 5.29
C ILE A 313 -11.73 -15.63 5.07
N GLY A 314 -11.37 -16.81 4.59
CA GLY A 314 -12.27 -17.96 4.44
C GLY A 314 -12.59 -18.70 5.75
N LYS A 315 -11.85 -18.44 6.84
CA LYS A 315 -12.03 -19.16 8.12
C LYS A 315 -13.42 -19.02 8.73
N PRO A 316 -14.07 -17.85 8.76
CA PRO A 316 -15.42 -17.75 9.34
C PRO A 316 -16.43 -18.67 8.67
N ALA A 317 -16.40 -18.79 7.34
CA ALA A 317 -17.33 -19.61 6.57
C ALA A 317 -17.07 -21.12 6.66
N THR A 318 -15.84 -21.52 6.98
CA THR A 318 -15.44 -22.94 7.03
C THR A 318 -15.27 -23.45 8.45
N ARG A 319 -15.66 -22.66 9.45
CA ARG A 319 -15.54 -22.98 10.86
C ARG A 319 -16.40 -24.17 11.24
N THR A 320 -15.78 -25.23 11.76
CA THR A 320 -16.43 -26.39 12.37
C THR A 320 -15.88 -26.62 13.76
N VAL A 321 -16.73 -27.18 14.64
CA VAL A 321 -16.32 -27.57 16.00
C VAL A 321 -16.48 -29.08 16.11
N GLU A 322 -15.40 -29.79 16.37
CA GLU A 322 -15.40 -31.23 16.55
C GLU A 322 -16.00 -31.63 17.93
N PRO A 323 -16.37 -32.89 18.13
CA PRO A 323 -16.96 -33.35 19.41
C PRO A 323 -16.05 -33.12 20.63
N ASP A 324 -14.74 -33.05 20.45
CA ASP A 324 -13.78 -32.75 21.49
C ASP A 324 -13.58 -31.23 21.77
N GLY A 325 -14.37 -30.39 21.10
CA GLY A 325 -14.32 -28.95 21.21
C GLY A 325 -13.29 -28.30 20.29
N ARG A 326 -12.54 -29.06 19.51
CA ARG A 326 -11.52 -28.53 18.61
C ARG A 326 -12.15 -27.79 17.42
N VAL A 327 -11.69 -26.59 17.16
CA VAL A 327 -12.09 -25.77 16.01
C VAL A 327 -11.22 -26.10 14.81
N ARG A 328 -11.85 -26.32 13.65
CA ARG A 328 -11.18 -26.53 12.36
C ARG A 328 -11.75 -25.60 11.30
N PHE A 329 -10.95 -25.36 10.24
CA PHE A 329 -11.27 -24.48 9.10
C PHE A 329 -10.88 -25.17 7.79
N ILE A 330 -11.44 -26.36 7.53
CA ILE A 330 -11.05 -27.16 6.36
C ILE A 330 -11.54 -26.48 5.08
N GLY A 331 -10.62 -26.22 4.15
CA GLY A 331 -10.90 -25.58 2.86
C GLY A 331 -11.00 -24.05 2.93
N HIS A 332 -10.58 -23.43 4.06
CA HIS A 332 -10.59 -21.96 4.19
C HIS A 332 -9.72 -21.27 3.13
N GLU A 333 -8.65 -21.92 2.69
CA GLU A 333 -7.77 -21.42 1.65
C GLU A 333 -8.46 -21.31 0.28
N GLN A 334 -9.41 -22.20 0.00
CA GLN A 334 -10.19 -22.17 -1.25
C GLN A 334 -11.28 -21.10 -1.20
N VAL A 335 -12.08 -21.13 -0.14
CA VAL A 335 -13.14 -20.13 0.09
C VAL A 335 -12.53 -18.72 0.21
N GLY A 336 -11.41 -18.60 0.92
CA GLY A 336 -10.69 -17.34 1.07
C GLY A 336 -10.20 -16.78 -0.27
N ALA A 337 -9.66 -17.63 -1.15
CA ALA A 337 -9.24 -17.22 -2.48
C ALA A 337 -10.39 -16.70 -3.33
N GLU A 338 -11.55 -17.37 -3.32
CA GLU A 338 -12.74 -16.92 -4.02
C GLU A 338 -13.25 -15.58 -3.49
N TRP A 339 -13.28 -15.40 -2.17
CA TRP A 339 -13.69 -14.14 -1.56
C TRP A 339 -12.69 -13.01 -1.82
N ALA A 340 -11.39 -13.32 -1.81
CA ALA A 340 -10.35 -12.35 -2.17
C ALA A 340 -10.54 -11.82 -3.60
N VAL A 341 -10.70 -12.73 -4.59
CA VAL A 341 -10.98 -12.34 -5.99
C VAL A 341 -12.22 -11.45 -6.07
N HIS A 342 -13.30 -11.83 -5.42
CA HIS A 342 -14.56 -11.06 -5.44
C HIS A 342 -14.37 -9.64 -4.88
N ARG A 343 -13.61 -9.50 -3.77
CA ARG A 343 -13.27 -8.20 -3.19
C ARG A 343 -12.40 -7.36 -4.12
N LEU A 344 -11.39 -7.97 -4.70
CA LEU A 344 -10.44 -7.28 -5.60
C LEU A 344 -11.13 -6.84 -6.90
N GLU A 345 -12.03 -7.66 -7.44
CA GLU A 345 -12.87 -7.29 -8.58
C GLU A 345 -13.77 -6.08 -8.26
N ALA A 346 -14.41 -6.08 -7.08
CA ALA A 346 -15.21 -4.96 -6.61
C ALA A 346 -14.37 -3.67 -6.46
N LEU A 347 -13.10 -3.78 -6.10
CA LEU A 347 -12.15 -2.66 -6.00
C LEU A 347 -11.42 -2.37 -7.32
N ARG A 348 -11.75 -3.07 -8.42
CA ARG A 348 -11.17 -2.85 -9.76
C ARG A 348 -9.66 -3.05 -9.82
N PHE A 349 -9.14 -4.06 -9.12
CA PHE A 349 -7.78 -4.52 -9.36
C PHE A 349 -7.65 -5.12 -10.76
N SER A 350 -6.43 -5.14 -11.31
CA SER A 350 -6.15 -5.76 -12.60
C SER A 350 -6.24 -7.29 -12.52
N ASN A 351 -6.40 -7.95 -13.68
CA ASN A 351 -6.44 -9.41 -13.72
C ASN A 351 -5.15 -10.04 -13.18
N ASP A 352 -4.00 -9.45 -13.47
CA ASP A 352 -2.70 -9.97 -13.03
C ASP A 352 -2.58 -9.89 -11.49
N GLU A 353 -3.01 -8.78 -10.88
CA GLU A 353 -3.04 -8.63 -9.42
C GLU A 353 -3.99 -9.61 -8.74
N MET A 354 -5.18 -9.80 -9.33
CA MET A 354 -6.18 -10.74 -8.82
C MET A 354 -5.68 -12.18 -8.91
N GLU A 355 -5.05 -12.59 -10.03
CA GLU A 355 -4.47 -13.92 -10.22
C GLU A 355 -3.35 -14.19 -9.21
N GLU A 356 -2.43 -13.23 -8.99
CA GLU A 356 -1.36 -13.40 -8.01
C GLU A 356 -1.91 -13.58 -6.59
N ILE A 357 -2.85 -12.74 -6.15
CA ILE A 357 -3.43 -12.84 -4.80
C ILE A 357 -4.26 -14.12 -4.67
N GLU A 358 -5.03 -14.51 -5.69
CA GLU A 358 -5.77 -15.78 -5.68
C GLU A 358 -4.85 -16.99 -5.44
N ILE A 359 -3.77 -17.08 -6.23
CA ILE A 359 -2.79 -18.16 -6.10
C ILE A 359 -2.15 -18.15 -4.71
N LEU A 360 -1.77 -16.99 -4.21
CA LEU A 360 -1.14 -16.85 -2.91
C LEU A 360 -2.10 -17.28 -1.77
N VAL A 361 -3.33 -16.79 -1.77
CA VAL A 361 -4.33 -17.17 -0.76
C VAL A 361 -4.70 -18.65 -0.88
N ARG A 362 -4.94 -19.16 -2.07
CA ARG A 362 -5.32 -20.57 -2.32
C ARG A 362 -4.24 -21.55 -1.88
N HIS A 363 -2.99 -21.15 -1.94
CA HIS A 363 -1.87 -22.05 -1.72
C HIS A 363 -1.03 -21.74 -0.47
N HIS A 364 -1.46 -20.78 0.39
CA HIS A 364 -0.68 -20.36 1.56
C HIS A 364 -0.37 -21.50 2.54
N MET A 365 -1.22 -22.52 2.62
CA MET A 365 -1.02 -23.70 3.48
C MET A 365 0.02 -24.70 2.95
N ARG A 366 0.38 -24.63 1.67
CA ARG A 366 1.27 -25.66 1.03
C ARG A 366 2.70 -25.65 1.56
N PRO A 367 3.36 -24.49 1.81
CA PRO A 367 4.71 -24.51 2.42
C PRO A 367 4.75 -25.20 3.78
N HIS A 368 3.71 -25.05 4.61
CA HIS A 368 3.59 -25.75 5.89
C HIS A 368 3.52 -27.28 5.71
N GLY A 369 2.83 -27.73 4.66
CA GLY A 369 2.79 -29.13 4.29
C GLY A 369 4.16 -29.68 3.87
N LEU A 370 4.94 -28.89 3.12
CA LEU A 370 6.31 -29.23 2.73
C LEU A 370 7.25 -29.30 3.95
N ALA A 371 7.11 -28.37 4.89
CA ALA A 371 7.94 -28.34 6.10
C ALA A 371 7.72 -29.53 7.03
N ARG A 372 6.50 -30.08 7.09
CA ARG A 372 6.16 -31.26 7.92
C ARG A 372 6.67 -32.58 7.34
N GLY A 373 6.94 -32.62 6.04
CA GLY A 373 7.36 -33.82 5.32
C GLY A 373 8.83 -33.84 4.94
N ARG A 374 9.24 -34.90 4.23
CA ARG A 374 10.52 -34.91 3.55
C ARG A 374 10.45 -34.07 2.29
N ILE A 375 11.23 -32.99 2.24
CA ILE A 375 11.32 -32.14 1.05
C ILE A 375 12.10 -32.91 -0.03
N THR A 376 11.41 -33.31 -1.09
CA THR A 376 12.01 -34.01 -2.23
C THR A 376 12.02 -33.10 -3.46
N PRO A 377 12.94 -33.29 -4.42
CA PRO A 377 12.92 -32.54 -5.69
C PRO A 377 11.58 -32.62 -6.42
N ARG A 378 10.89 -33.78 -6.34
CA ARG A 378 9.57 -33.96 -6.92
C ARG A 378 8.49 -33.12 -6.19
N ALA A 379 8.58 -32.98 -4.87
CA ALA A 379 7.63 -32.14 -4.11
C ALA A 379 7.82 -30.66 -4.45
N ILE A 380 9.07 -30.18 -4.53
CA ILE A 380 9.41 -28.82 -4.96
C ILE A 380 8.95 -28.55 -6.39
N TYR A 381 9.22 -29.48 -7.33
CA TYR A 381 8.75 -29.35 -8.71
C TYR A 381 7.22 -29.22 -8.79
N ARG A 382 6.46 -30.08 -8.08
CA ARG A 382 4.99 -30.03 -8.05
C ARG A 382 4.48 -28.70 -7.47
N PHE A 383 5.16 -28.23 -6.43
CA PHE A 383 4.82 -26.95 -5.81
C PHE A 383 4.95 -25.80 -6.83
N PHE A 384 6.12 -25.62 -7.44
CA PHE A 384 6.34 -24.55 -8.40
C PHE A 384 5.57 -24.72 -9.73
N ARG A 385 5.27 -25.96 -10.15
CA ARG A 385 4.38 -26.22 -11.27
C ARG A 385 3.00 -25.57 -11.07
N ASP A 386 2.50 -25.62 -9.85
CA ASP A 386 1.13 -25.18 -9.54
C ASP A 386 1.06 -23.68 -9.17
N VAL A 387 2.13 -23.09 -8.63
CA VAL A 387 2.15 -21.70 -8.15
C VAL A 387 3.11 -20.78 -8.91
N GLY A 388 3.90 -21.34 -9.84
CA GLY A 388 4.89 -20.57 -10.59
C GLY A 388 5.88 -19.83 -9.69
N ALA A 389 6.30 -18.65 -10.12
CA ALA A 389 7.24 -17.81 -9.38
C ALA A 389 6.72 -17.34 -8.00
N LEU A 390 5.41 -17.37 -7.78
CA LEU A 390 4.78 -16.98 -6.50
C LEU A 390 5.13 -17.93 -5.35
N GLY A 391 5.71 -19.08 -5.65
CA GLY A 391 6.27 -19.98 -4.64
C GLY A 391 7.35 -19.34 -3.77
N VAL A 392 8.05 -18.33 -4.30
CA VAL A 392 9.03 -17.53 -3.55
C VAL A 392 8.35 -16.70 -2.46
N ASP A 393 7.23 -16.10 -2.81
CA ASP A 393 6.45 -15.22 -1.95
C ASP A 393 5.63 -16.03 -0.93
N LEU A 394 5.13 -17.21 -1.33
CA LEU A 394 4.48 -18.18 -0.42
C LEU A 394 5.43 -18.67 0.68
N ALA A 395 6.71 -18.84 0.37
CA ALA A 395 7.71 -19.20 1.38
C ALA A 395 7.84 -18.11 2.45
N LEU A 396 7.83 -16.84 2.04
CA LEU A 396 7.87 -15.70 2.96
C LEU A 396 6.61 -15.62 3.82
N LEU A 397 5.44 -15.69 3.20
CA LEU A 397 4.15 -15.67 3.89
C LEU A 397 4.04 -16.80 4.94
N ALA A 398 4.52 -18.01 4.62
CA ALA A 398 4.49 -19.12 5.56
C ALA A 398 5.39 -18.91 6.79
N LEU A 399 6.50 -18.20 6.66
CA LEU A 399 7.32 -17.82 7.82
C LEU A 399 6.58 -16.81 8.70
N ALA A 400 5.97 -15.78 8.09
CA ALA A 400 5.18 -14.78 8.80
C ALA A 400 3.99 -15.43 9.54
N ASP A 401 3.23 -16.29 8.87
CA ASP A 401 2.12 -17.03 9.44
C ASP A 401 2.55 -17.97 10.58
N THR A 402 3.69 -18.67 10.44
CA THR A 402 4.24 -19.51 11.50
C THR A 402 4.57 -18.72 12.76
N LEU A 403 5.22 -17.54 12.61
CA LEU A 403 5.50 -16.64 13.73
C LEU A 403 4.20 -16.22 14.44
N ALA A 404 3.19 -15.82 13.68
CA ALA A 404 1.90 -15.39 14.20
C ALA A 404 1.10 -16.56 14.80
N THR A 405 1.14 -17.76 14.22
CA THR A 405 0.40 -18.92 14.72
C THR A 405 0.88 -19.35 16.11
N TRP A 406 2.18 -19.44 16.29
CA TRP A 406 2.77 -19.99 17.51
C TRP A 406 3.09 -18.92 18.55
N GLY A 407 3.35 -17.69 18.13
CA GLY A 407 3.75 -16.61 19.03
C GLY A 407 4.86 -17.05 19.98
N PRO A 408 4.80 -16.67 21.28
CA PRO A 408 5.83 -17.02 22.25
C PRO A 408 6.03 -18.53 22.49
N ALA A 409 5.07 -19.36 22.04
CA ALA A 409 5.15 -20.83 22.18
C ALA A 409 5.95 -21.52 21.04
N LEU A 410 6.49 -20.75 20.07
CA LEU A 410 7.25 -21.32 18.96
C LEU A 410 8.55 -21.96 19.43
N THR A 411 8.68 -23.26 19.17
CA THR A 411 9.88 -24.04 19.47
C THR A 411 10.75 -24.26 18.25
N ASP A 412 12.03 -24.56 18.45
CA ASP A 412 12.96 -24.89 17.35
C ASP A 412 12.50 -26.12 16.53
N ALA A 413 11.85 -27.07 17.19
CA ALA A 413 11.31 -28.27 16.52
C ALA A 413 10.24 -27.94 15.48
N VAL A 414 9.50 -26.85 15.66
CA VAL A 414 8.52 -26.34 14.70
C VAL A 414 9.19 -25.40 13.71
N TRP A 415 10.01 -24.47 14.20
CA TRP A 415 10.58 -23.40 13.41
C TRP A 415 11.61 -23.87 12.38
N ALA A 416 12.60 -24.66 12.79
CA ALA A 416 13.69 -25.04 11.91
C ALA A 416 13.24 -25.76 10.62
N PRO A 417 12.21 -26.65 10.63
CA PRO A 417 11.65 -27.20 9.39
C PRO A 417 11.02 -26.15 8.48
N GLN A 418 10.34 -25.14 9.02
CA GLN A 418 9.71 -24.08 8.24
C GLN A 418 10.77 -23.23 7.53
N LEU A 419 11.79 -22.80 8.26
CA LEU A 419 12.89 -22.02 7.70
C LEU A 419 13.65 -22.81 6.61
N ARG A 420 13.96 -24.10 6.86
CA ARG A 420 14.59 -24.96 5.84
C ARG A 420 13.73 -25.14 4.61
N ALA A 421 12.40 -25.25 4.76
CA ALA A 421 11.49 -25.34 3.62
C ALA A 421 11.53 -24.06 2.79
N ALA A 422 11.48 -22.89 3.41
CA ALA A 422 11.59 -21.62 2.74
C ALA A 422 12.92 -21.47 2.00
N GLN A 423 14.04 -21.76 2.65
CA GLN A 423 15.37 -21.75 2.03
C GLN A 423 15.47 -22.69 0.82
N THR A 424 14.89 -23.90 0.93
CA THR A 424 14.88 -24.87 -0.17
C THR A 424 14.05 -24.37 -1.36
N MET A 425 12.94 -23.68 -1.10
CA MET A 425 12.11 -23.08 -2.16
C MET A 425 12.86 -21.92 -2.84
N TRP A 426 13.50 -21.03 -2.09
CA TRP A 426 14.30 -19.92 -2.66
C TRP A 426 15.49 -20.45 -3.44
N GLN A 427 16.23 -21.44 -2.89
CA GLN A 427 17.33 -22.08 -3.58
C GLN A 427 16.90 -22.70 -4.90
N ALA A 428 15.81 -23.46 -4.88
CA ALA A 428 15.30 -24.11 -6.09
C ALA A 428 14.93 -23.09 -7.16
N PHE A 429 14.30 -22.01 -6.79
CA PHE A 429 13.86 -20.97 -7.74
C PHE A 429 15.04 -20.17 -8.30
N PHE A 430 15.94 -19.69 -7.44
CA PHE A 430 17.00 -18.78 -7.87
C PHE A 430 18.24 -19.49 -8.46
N GLU A 431 18.50 -20.74 -8.08
CA GLU A 431 19.71 -21.45 -8.50
C GLU A 431 19.44 -22.53 -9.57
N THR A 432 18.22 -23.07 -9.63
CA THR A 432 17.87 -24.14 -10.57
C THR A 432 16.51 -23.92 -11.28
N PRO A 433 16.24 -22.72 -11.83
CA PRO A 433 14.94 -22.39 -12.40
C PRO A 433 14.55 -23.30 -13.58
N GLU A 434 15.54 -23.79 -14.35
CA GLU A 434 15.31 -24.67 -15.51
C GLU A 434 14.67 -26.01 -15.11
N ARG A 435 14.94 -26.49 -13.87
CA ARG A 435 14.33 -27.72 -13.34
C ARG A 435 12.88 -27.52 -12.89
N LEU A 436 12.45 -26.28 -12.71
CA LEU A 436 11.11 -25.94 -12.23
C LEU A 436 10.15 -25.64 -13.40
N ILE A 437 10.65 -25.14 -14.53
CA ILE A 437 9.85 -24.62 -15.65
C ILE A 437 9.68 -25.67 -16.78
N ARG A 438 10.57 -26.68 -16.88
CA ARG A 438 10.46 -27.71 -17.92
C ARG A 438 10.17 -29.08 -17.30
N PRO A 439 9.03 -29.72 -17.65
CA PRO A 439 8.92 -31.15 -17.40
C PRO A 439 10.02 -31.85 -18.17
N ALA A 440 10.80 -32.68 -17.48
CA ALA A 440 11.69 -33.61 -18.18
C ALA A 440 10.85 -34.39 -19.20
N PRO A 441 11.27 -34.49 -20.47
CA PRO A 441 10.55 -35.30 -21.43
C PRO A 441 10.37 -36.68 -20.85
N LEU A 442 9.12 -37.16 -20.81
CA LEU A 442 8.82 -38.56 -20.51
C LEU A 442 9.54 -39.40 -21.57
N ILE A 443 10.71 -39.94 -21.23
CA ILE A 443 11.30 -41.00 -22.01
C ILE A 443 10.33 -42.18 -21.86
N ARG A 444 9.44 -42.35 -22.82
CA ARG A 444 8.72 -43.59 -22.97
C ARG A 444 9.79 -44.59 -23.41
N GLY A 445 10.22 -45.41 -22.43
CA GLY A 445 10.97 -46.59 -22.74
C GLY A 445 10.15 -47.41 -23.71
N GLY A 446 10.80 -47.79 -24.82
CA GLY A 446 10.29 -48.72 -25.77
C GLY A 446 10.19 -50.14 -25.24
#